data_e747ae655bb3b036008773e098fb81a5
#
_entry.id   e747ae655bb3b036008773e098fb81a5
#
_cell.length_a   1.000
_cell.length_b   1.000
_cell.length_c   1.000
_cell.angle_alpha   90.00
_cell.angle_beta   90.00
_cell.angle_gamma   90.00
#
_symmetry.space_group_name_H-M   'P 1'
#
loop_
_entity.id
_entity.type
_entity.pdbx_description
1 polymer ?
#
loop_
_entity_poly.entity_id
_entity_poly.type
_entity_poly.pdbx_seq_one_letter_code
_entity_poly.pdbx_strand_id
1 'polypeptide(L)'
;MNPIDKALFHILQRCGLIAILRGVQPHEVVAIGHALYDAGFRIIEVPLNSPEPLASIRALRDALPADCLVGAGTVLSIEAVADVAAAGGQIIVMPHSDHDVIRAARAAGMACAPGVATLTEAYAALAAGANMLKLFPAEALPPHVLKAWRAVITPPMALVPVGGIVPESIAPLSLIHI
;
A
#
# COMPACT_ATOMS: atom_id res chain seq x y z
N MET A 1 -12.36 0.13 15.45
CA MET A 1 -11.50 -0.14 14.30
C MET A 1 -12.39 -0.62 13.16
N ASN A 2 -12.31 0.04 12.01
CA ASN A 2 -13.06 -0.26 10.78
C ASN A 2 -12.68 -1.67 10.27
N PRO A 3 -13.57 -2.43 9.56
CA PRO A 3 -13.27 -3.75 9.01
C PRO A 3 -11.99 -3.81 8.19
N ILE A 4 -11.73 -2.81 7.34
CA ILE A 4 -10.52 -2.76 6.52
C ILE A 4 -9.25 -2.59 7.38
N ASP A 5 -9.31 -1.85 8.47
CA ASP A 5 -8.17 -1.66 9.36
C ASP A 5 -7.81 -2.96 10.11
N LYS A 6 -8.83 -3.76 10.47
CA LYS A 6 -8.63 -5.10 11.07
C LYS A 6 -8.00 -6.06 10.05
N ALA A 7 -8.53 -6.08 8.82
CA ALA A 7 -8.00 -6.92 7.77
C ALA A 7 -6.54 -6.56 7.46
N LEU A 8 -6.24 -5.28 7.27
CA LEU A 8 -4.90 -4.78 7.05
C LEU A 8 -3.92 -5.19 8.15
N PHE A 9 -4.31 -5.02 9.42
CA PHE A 9 -3.48 -5.40 10.56
C PHE A 9 -3.14 -6.89 10.56
N HIS A 10 -4.12 -7.77 10.37
CA HIS A 10 -3.89 -9.21 10.31
C HIS A 10 -3.04 -9.64 9.11
N ILE A 11 -3.24 -9.00 7.95
CA ILE A 11 -2.45 -9.26 6.76
C ILE A 11 -0.97 -8.91 6.98
N LEU A 12 -0.71 -7.72 7.50
CA LEU A 12 0.66 -7.25 7.73
C LEU A 12 1.41 -8.08 8.77
N GLN A 13 0.71 -8.68 9.73
CA GLN A 13 1.33 -9.62 10.67
C GLN A 13 1.73 -10.95 10.04
N ARG A 14 1.02 -11.40 8.99
CA ARG A 14 1.31 -12.65 8.27
C ARG A 14 2.36 -12.48 7.18
N CYS A 15 2.27 -11.39 6.44
CA CYS A 15 3.20 -11.03 5.38
C CYS A 15 3.30 -9.51 5.30
N GLY A 16 4.43 -8.96 5.68
CA GLY A 16 4.71 -7.52 5.65
C GLY A 16 5.10 -6.98 4.27
N LEU A 17 4.87 -7.74 3.19
CA LEU A 17 5.23 -7.36 1.83
C LEU A 17 4.01 -6.92 1.02
N ILE A 18 4.20 -5.89 0.20
CA ILE A 18 3.21 -5.39 -0.77
C ILE A 18 3.79 -5.57 -2.16
N ALA A 19 3.05 -6.26 -3.03
CA ALA A 19 3.45 -6.43 -4.43
C ALA A 19 3.00 -5.23 -5.27
N ILE A 20 3.91 -4.71 -6.09
CA ILE A 20 3.68 -3.58 -7.01
C ILE A 20 3.76 -4.10 -8.45
N LEU A 21 2.63 -4.20 -9.14
CA LEU A 21 2.53 -4.70 -10.51
C LEU A 21 2.63 -3.57 -11.54
N ARG A 22 3.76 -2.90 -11.56
CA ARG A 22 3.99 -1.79 -12.51
C ARG A 22 4.22 -2.30 -13.93
N GLY A 23 3.44 -1.77 -14.88
CA GLY A 23 3.57 -2.10 -16.31
C GLY A 23 2.94 -3.43 -16.70
N VAL A 24 2.25 -4.14 -15.78
CA VAL A 24 1.55 -5.38 -16.07
C VAL A 24 0.41 -5.15 -17.06
N GLN A 25 0.22 -6.10 -17.97
CA GLN A 25 -0.91 -6.10 -18.90
C GLN A 25 -2.12 -6.82 -18.29
N PRO A 26 -3.36 -6.44 -18.63
CA PRO A 26 -4.57 -7.09 -18.09
C PRO A 26 -4.64 -8.61 -18.32
N HIS A 27 -4.11 -9.11 -19.42
CA HIS A 27 -4.11 -10.54 -19.73
C HIS A 27 -3.09 -11.36 -18.91
N GLU A 28 -2.10 -10.71 -18.28
CA GLU A 28 -1.07 -11.34 -17.46
C GLU A 28 -1.42 -11.32 -15.97
N VAL A 29 -2.20 -10.32 -15.55
CA VAL A 29 -2.32 -9.92 -14.14
C VAL A 29 -2.89 -11.03 -13.25
N VAL A 30 -3.82 -11.84 -13.74
CA VAL A 30 -4.45 -12.92 -12.95
C VAL A 30 -3.46 -14.04 -12.65
N ALA A 31 -2.67 -14.46 -13.66
CA ALA A 31 -1.66 -15.50 -13.46
C ALA A 31 -0.57 -15.05 -12.47
N ILE A 32 -0.12 -13.80 -12.61
CA ILE A 32 0.84 -13.19 -11.69
C ILE A 32 0.24 -13.06 -10.28
N GLY A 33 -1.03 -12.63 -10.19
CA GLY A 33 -1.75 -12.50 -8.93
C GLY A 33 -1.85 -13.81 -8.16
N HIS A 34 -2.18 -14.91 -8.83
CA HIS A 34 -2.19 -16.25 -8.20
C HIS A 34 -0.80 -16.67 -7.73
N ALA A 35 0.23 -16.49 -8.54
CA ALA A 35 1.60 -16.82 -8.16
C ALA A 35 2.05 -16.04 -6.91
N LEU A 36 1.72 -14.76 -6.83
CA LEU A 36 2.01 -13.93 -5.65
C LEU A 36 1.19 -14.38 -4.43
N TYR A 37 -0.09 -14.68 -4.61
CA TYR A 37 -0.95 -15.16 -3.53
C TYR A 37 -0.43 -16.49 -2.95
N ASP A 38 -0.05 -17.44 -3.82
CA ASP A 38 0.52 -18.75 -3.44
C ASP A 38 1.89 -18.59 -2.75
N ALA A 39 2.67 -17.56 -3.14
CA ALA A 39 3.91 -17.19 -2.46
C ALA A 39 3.70 -16.48 -1.10
N GLY A 40 2.45 -16.22 -0.71
CA GLY A 40 2.12 -15.63 0.60
C GLY A 40 1.76 -14.15 0.58
N PHE A 41 1.88 -13.44 -0.54
CA PHE A 41 1.45 -12.04 -0.61
C PHE A 41 -0.06 -11.91 -0.38
N ARG A 42 -0.45 -10.87 0.35
CA ARG A 42 -1.87 -10.57 0.65
C ARG A 42 -2.23 -9.11 0.39
N ILE A 43 -1.29 -8.33 -0.13
CA ILE A 43 -1.53 -6.97 -0.62
C ILE A 43 -0.88 -6.84 -1.99
N ILE A 44 -1.67 -6.49 -3.00
CA ILE A 44 -1.22 -6.30 -4.38
C ILE A 44 -1.76 -4.97 -4.89
N GLU A 45 -0.89 -4.10 -5.40
CA GLU A 45 -1.30 -2.86 -6.04
C GLU A 45 -0.87 -2.81 -7.51
N VAL A 46 -1.76 -2.28 -8.34
CA VAL A 46 -1.47 -1.97 -9.75
C VAL A 46 -1.36 -0.44 -9.86
N PRO A 47 -0.17 0.09 -10.20
CA PRO A 47 -0.02 1.53 -10.38
C PRO A 47 -0.88 2.05 -11.52
N LEU A 48 -1.55 3.21 -11.33
CA LEU A 48 -2.45 3.79 -12.34
C LEU A 48 -1.73 4.26 -13.62
N ASN A 49 -0.41 4.30 -13.62
CA ASN A 49 0.39 4.52 -14.82
C ASN A 49 0.82 3.21 -15.54
N SER A 50 0.16 2.08 -15.21
CA SER A 50 0.26 0.82 -15.97
C SER A 50 -0.78 0.79 -17.10
N PRO A 51 -0.66 -0.13 -18.08
CA PRO A 51 -1.69 -0.33 -19.11
C PRO A 51 -3.02 -0.79 -18.50
N GLU A 52 -4.12 -0.12 -18.84
CA GLU A 52 -5.50 -0.44 -18.40
C GLU A 52 -5.60 -0.88 -16.92
N PRO A 53 -5.11 -0.05 -15.97
CA PRO A 53 -4.92 -0.48 -14.58
C PRO A 53 -6.23 -0.85 -13.88
N LEU A 54 -7.34 -0.19 -14.20
CA LEU A 54 -8.65 -0.49 -13.61
C LEU A 54 -9.20 -1.84 -14.08
N ALA A 55 -8.93 -2.25 -15.33
CA ALA A 55 -9.26 -3.58 -15.81
C ALA A 55 -8.46 -4.66 -15.07
N SER A 56 -7.17 -4.41 -14.86
CA SER A 56 -6.28 -5.29 -14.09
C SER A 56 -6.72 -5.42 -12.62
N ILE A 57 -7.08 -4.31 -11.97
CA ILE A 57 -7.59 -4.32 -10.58
C ILE A 57 -8.86 -5.15 -10.48
N ARG A 58 -9.83 -4.97 -11.39
CA ARG A 58 -11.07 -5.74 -11.42
C ARG A 58 -10.80 -7.23 -11.60
N ALA A 59 -9.97 -7.58 -12.58
CA ALA A 59 -9.62 -8.98 -12.85
C ALA A 59 -8.96 -9.67 -11.64
N LEU A 60 -8.06 -8.96 -10.92
CA LEU A 60 -7.46 -9.48 -9.68
C LEU A 60 -8.49 -9.65 -8.56
N ARG A 61 -9.43 -8.69 -8.41
CA ARG A 61 -10.48 -8.78 -7.38
C ARG A 61 -11.41 -9.95 -7.62
N ASP A 62 -11.76 -10.22 -8.88
CA ASP A 62 -12.64 -11.33 -9.27
C ASP A 62 -11.93 -12.69 -9.10
N ALA A 63 -10.61 -12.75 -9.31
CA ALA A 63 -9.84 -13.99 -9.30
C ALA A 63 -9.25 -14.37 -7.93
N LEU A 64 -8.86 -13.39 -7.11
CA LEU A 64 -8.15 -13.68 -5.86
C LEU A 64 -9.10 -13.83 -4.66
N PRO A 65 -8.72 -14.65 -3.65
CA PRO A 65 -9.49 -14.81 -2.43
C PRO A 65 -9.72 -13.50 -1.67
N ALA A 66 -10.80 -13.44 -0.89
CA ALA A 66 -11.21 -12.24 -0.17
C ALA A 66 -10.22 -11.77 0.91
N ASP A 67 -9.27 -12.62 1.34
CA ASP A 67 -8.20 -12.27 2.26
C ASP A 67 -6.99 -11.60 1.59
N CYS A 68 -7.04 -11.37 0.26
CA CYS A 68 -6.07 -10.59 -0.48
C CYS A 68 -6.62 -9.18 -0.74
N LEU A 69 -5.97 -8.14 -0.23
CA LEU A 69 -6.29 -6.75 -0.57
C LEU A 69 -5.68 -6.39 -1.92
N VAL A 70 -6.52 -5.99 -2.85
CA VAL A 70 -6.09 -5.52 -4.17
C VAL A 70 -6.47 -4.04 -4.32
N GLY A 71 -5.64 -3.24 -4.97
CA GLY A 71 -5.98 -1.86 -5.27
C GLY A 71 -4.98 -1.16 -6.17
N ALA A 72 -4.86 0.13 -6.02
CA ALA A 72 -4.08 0.96 -6.92
C ALA A 72 -2.90 1.64 -6.24
N GLY A 73 -1.78 1.72 -6.98
CA GLY A 73 -0.68 2.63 -6.70
C GLY A 73 -0.69 3.86 -7.60
N THR A 74 0.12 4.85 -7.25
CA THR A 74 0.25 6.11 -8.00
C THR A 74 -1.11 6.84 -8.13
N VAL A 75 -1.91 6.79 -7.08
CA VAL A 75 -3.19 7.51 -7.01
C VAL A 75 -2.92 8.96 -6.63
N LEU A 76 -3.40 9.91 -7.46
CA LEU A 76 -3.05 11.32 -7.36
C LEU A 76 -4.26 12.25 -7.22
N SER A 77 -5.49 11.75 -7.30
CA SER A 77 -6.70 12.58 -7.23
C SER A 77 -7.88 11.84 -6.59
N ILE A 78 -8.90 12.61 -6.19
CA ILE A 78 -10.15 12.09 -5.63
C ILE A 78 -10.93 11.27 -6.68
N GLU A 79 -10.93 11.73 -7.92
CA GLU A 79 -11.58 11.05 -9.04
C GLU A 79 -10.96 9.65 -9.24
N ALA A 80 -9.62 9.56 -9.19
CA ALA A 80 -8.93 8.28 -9.28
C ALA A 80 -9.30 7.34 -8.12
N VAL A 81 -9.54 7.86 -6.92
CA VAL A 81 -10.06 7.05 -5.79
C VAL A 81 -11.43 6.46 -6.12
N ALA A 82 -12.34 7.27 -6.70
CA ALA A 82 -13.67 6.79 -7.10
C ALA A 82 -13.60 5.71 -8.19
N ASP A 83 -12.73 5.89 -9.18
CA ASP A 83 -12.51 4.92 -10.25
C ASP A 83 -11.97 3.59 -9.72
N VAL A 84 -11.02 3.64 -8.80
CA VAL A 84 -10.47 2.45 -8.13
C VAL A 84 -11.54 1.75 -7.29
N ALA A 85 -12.37 2.49 -6.57
CA ALA A 85 -13.49 1.94 -5.82
C ALA A 85 -14.50 1.24 -6.74
N ALA A 86 -14.84 1.85 -7.88
CA ALA A 86 -15.73 1.27 -8.89
C ALA A 86 -15.14 0.00 -9.55
N ALA A 87 -13.81 -0.13 -9.59
CA ALA A 87 -13.11 -1.34 -10.02
C ALA A 87 -13.02 -2.41 -8.91
N GLY A 88 -13.56 -2.17 -7.71
CA GLY A 88 -13.51 -3.10 -6.58
C GLY A 88 -12.21 -3.03 -5.77
N GLY A 89 -11.39 -1.97 -5.96
CA GLY A 89 -10.16 -1.78 -5.21
C GLY A 89 -10.42 -1.54 -3.72
N GLN A 90 -9.50 -1.98 -2.89
CA GLN A 90 -9.60 -1.96 -1.43
C GLN A 90 -8.45 -1.20 -0.75
N ILE A 91 -7.41 -0.84 -1.51
CA ILE A 91 -6.26 -0.10 -1.02
C ILE A 91 -5.83 0.97 -2.02
N ILE A 92 -5.50 2.15 -1.49
CA ILE A 92 -4.94 3.28 -2.23
C ILE A 92 -3.50 3.50 -1.77
N VAL A 93 -2.56 3.48 -2.70
CA VAL A 93 -1.15 3.76 -2.44
C VAL A 93 -0.75 5.01 -3.24
N MET A 94 -0.14 5.97 -2.57
CA MET A 94 0.20 7.27 -3.12
C MET A 94 1.72 7.49 -3.10
N PRO A 95 2.30 8.21 -4.08
CA PRO A 95 3.71 8.60 -4.03
C PRO A 95 3.96 9.82 -3.14
N HIS A 96 2.92 10.54 -2.74
CA HIS A 96 2.91 11.77 -1.97
C HIS A 96 1.80 11.75 -0.92
N SER A 97 1.70 12.78 -0.11
CA SER A 97 0.68 12.92 0.93
C SER A 97 -0.30 14.03 0.59
N ASP A 98 -1.36 13.71 -0.15
CA ASP A 98 -2.50 14.59 -0.36
C ASP A 98 -3.62 14.23 0.63
N HIS A 99 -4.00 15.17 1.49
CA HIS A 99 -4.94 14.93 2.57
C HIS A 99 -6.38 14.74 2.09
N ASP A 100 -6.76 15.33 0.96
CA ASP A 100 -8.10 15.18 0.41
C ASP A 100 -8.26 13.81 -0.26
N VAL A 101 -7.22 13.33 -0.94
CA VAL A 101 -7.17 11.95 -1.47
C VAL A 101 -7.19 10.93 -0.34
N ILE A 102 -6.45 11.17 0.77
CA ILE A 102 -6.49 10.30 1.95
C ILE A 102 -7.91 10.22 2.53
N ARG A 103 -8.56 11.37 2.74
CA ARG A 103 -9.94 11.43 3.27
C ARG A 103 -10.92 10.73 2.34
N ALA A 104 -10.81 10.93 1.02
CA ALA A 104 -11.66 10.27 0.03
C ALA A 104 -11.50 8.74 0.06
N ALA A 105 -10.27 8.24 0.09
CA ALA A 105 -9.98 6.81 0.20
C ALA A 105 -10.59 6.20 1.49
N ARG A 106 -10.43 6.89 2.61
CA ARG A 106 -10.96 6.44 3.91
C ARG A 106 -12.49 6.51 3.97
N ALA A 107 -13.11 7.55 3.37
CA ALA A 107 -14.56 7.66 3.25
C ALA A 107 -15.16 6.56 2.36
N ALA A 108 -14.43 6.12 1.32
CA ALA A 108 -14.78 4.97 0.48
C ALA A 108 -14.51 3.61 1.17
N GLY A 109 -14.07 3.58 2.43
CA GLY A 109 -13.82 2.35 3.17
C GLY A 109 -12.52 1.62 2.80
N MET A 110 -11.63 2.24 2.03
CA MET A 110 -10.38 1.65 1.58
C MET A 110 -9.22 1.86 2.58
N ALA A 111 -8.25 0.96 2.57
CA ALA A 111 -6.94 1.21 3.17
C ALA A 111 -6.20 2.30 2.39
N CYS A 112 -5.38 3.10 3.09
CA CYS A 112 -4.66 4.20 2.45
C CYS A 112 -3.22 4.28 2.98
N ALA A 113 -2.26 4.24 2.03
CA ALA A 113 -0.83 4.34 2.24
C ALA A 113 -0.25 5.56 1.51
N PRO A 114 -0.36 6.78 2.05
CA PRO A 114 0.29 7.96 1.49
C PRO A 114 1.81 7.86 1.57
N GLY A 115 2.49 8.43 0.57
CA GLY A 115 3.94 8.59 0.53
C GLY A 115 4.39 9.75 1.39
N VAL A 116 5.32 9.50 2.30
CA VAL A 116 5.91 10.50 3.20
C VAL A 116 7.43 10.34 3.27
N ALA A 117 8.13 11.46 3.41
CA ALA A 117 9.58 11.51 3.58
C ALA A 117 10.00 12.25 4.85
N THR A 118 9.06 12.88 5.56
CA THR A 118 9.29 13.63 6.81
C THR A 118 8.25 13.25 7.87
N LEU A 119 8.61 13.43 9.15
CA LEU A 119 7.66 13.23 10.25
C LEU A 119 6.48 14.22 10.19
N THR A 120 6.69 15.43 9.68
CA THR A 120 5.62 16.42 9.51
C THR A 120 4.56 15.90 8.54
N GLU A 121 4.97 15.37 7.37
CA GLU A 121 4.06 14.75 6.42
C GLU A 121 3.38 13.52 7.02
N ALA A 122 4.13 12.69 7.74
CA ALA A 122 3.60 11.49 8.39
C ALA A 122 2.47 11.82 9.36
N TYR A 123 2.67 12.77 10.28
CA TYR A 123 1.65 13.17 11.24
C TYR A 123 0.45 13.85 10.58
N ALA A 124 0.67 14.65 9.54
CA ALA A 124 -0.41 15.27 8.77
C ALA A 124 -1.25 14.21 8.02
N ALA A 125 -0.59 13.19 7.44
CA ALA A 125 -1.27 12.06 6.80
C ALA A 125 -2.09 11.24 7.80
N LEU A 126 -1.54 10.96 8.99
CA LEU A 126 -2.26 10.27 10.06
C LEU A 126 -3.49 11.05 10.53
N ALA A 127 -3.35 12.37 10.69
CA ALA A 127 -4.47 13.26 11.05
C ALA A 127 -5.55 13.29 9.94
N ALA A 128 -5.18 13.09 8.68
CA ALA A 128 -6.12 12.95 7.56
C ALA A 128 -6.79 11.55 7.50
N GLY A 129 -6.33 10.58 8.31
CA GLY A 129 -6.93 9.26 8.44
C GLY A 129 -6.15 8.11 7.81
N ALA A 130 -4.91 8.32 7.36
CA ALA A 130 -4.07 7.25 6.85
C ALA A 130 -3.93 6.12 7.88
N ASN A 131 -3.99 4.87 7.44
CA ASN A 131 -3.86 3.69 8.30
C ASN A 131 -2.59 2.87 8.03
N MET A 132 -1.75 3.38 7.14
CA MET A 132 -0.41 2.90 6.83
C MET A 132 0.38 4.09 6.26
N LEU A 133 1.71 4.10 6.40
CA LEU A 133 2.57 5.13 5.83
C LEU A 133 3.58 4.48 4.88
N LYS A 134 3.58 4.90 3.62
CA LYS A 134 4.60 4.55 2.65
C LYS A 134 5.79 5.51 2.81
N LEU A 135 6.95 4.98 3.16
CA LEU A 135 8.20 5.74 3.24
C LEU A 135 8.85 5.77 1.86
N PHE A 136 8.81 6.94 1.19
CA PHE A 136 9.19 7.04 -0.21
C PHE A 136 9.90 8.36 -0.54
N PRO A 137 11.03 8.33 -1.26
CA PRO A 137 11.77 7.13 -1.68
C PRO A 137 12.61 6.55 -0.52
N ALA A 138 12.60 5.21 -0.37
CA ALA A 138 13.29 4.56 0.75
C ALA A 138 14.82 4.67 0.67
N GLU A 139 15.38 4.92 -0.51
CA GLU A 139 16.80 5.21 -0.69
C GLU A 139 17.25 6.45 0.10
N ALA A 140 16.35 7.42 0.32
CA ALA A 140 16.60 8.61 1.12
C ALA A 140 16.34 8.41 2.62
N LEU A 141 15.77 7.28 3.02
CA LEU A 141 15.33 6.95 4.38
C LEU A 141 15.96 5.64 4.86
N PRO A 142 17.26 5.59 5.11
CA PRO A 142 17.96 4.37 5.49
C PRO A 142 17.44 3.79 6.82
N PRO A 143 17.72 2.50 7.14
CA PRO A 143 17.16 1.81 8.31
C PRO A 143 17.30 2.53 9.65
N HIS A 144 18.40 3.25 9.86
CA HIS A 144 18.58 4.00 11.11
C HIS A 144 17.62 5.20 11.26
N VAL A 145 17.20 5.82 10.13
CA VAL A 145 16.17 6.88 10.13
C VAL A 145 14.80 6.28 10.46
N LEU A 146 14.47 5.13 9.85
CA LEU A 146 13.21 4.42 10.15
C LEU A 146 13.15 4.02 11.63
N LYS A 147 14.27 3.54 12.19
CA LYS A 147 14.37 3.21 13.61
C LYS A 147 14.08 4.44 14.49
N ALA A 148 14.60 5.61 14.12
CA ALA A 148 14.30 6.86 14.83
C ALA A 148 12.80 7.24 14.72
N TRP A 149 12.18 7.03 13.56
CA TRP A 149 10.74 7.27 13.39
C TRP A 149 9.88 6.35 14.28
N ARG A 150 10.31 5.09 14.50
CA ARG A 150 9.63 4.17 15.40
C ARG A 150 9.57 4.63 16.86
N ALA A 151 10.47 5.48 17.28
CA ALA A 151 10.41 6.06 18.63
C ALA A 151 9.19 7.00 18.83
N VAL A 152 8.64 7.55 17.74
CA VAL A 152 7.53 8.52 17.77
C VAL A 152 6.29 8.03 17.04
N ILE A 153 6.42 7.16 16.04
CA ILE A 153 5.30 6.50 15.35
C ILE A 153 5.28 5.04 15.80
N THR A 154 4.56 4.76 16.88
CA THR A 154 4.54 3.45 17.52
C THR A 154 3.60 2.44 16.83
N PRO A 155 3.82 1.13 16.99
CA PRO A 155 2.83 0.12 16.60
C PRO A 155 1.43 0.42 17.17
N PRO A 156 0.36 0.06 16.49
CA PRO A 156 0.31 -0.83 15.31
C PRO A 156 0.45 -0.13 13.95
N MET A 157 0.86 1.14 13.90
CA MET A 157 1.02 1.88 12.64
C MET A 157 2.12 1.24 11.78
N ALA A 158 1.76 0.80 10.56
CA ALA A 158 2.71 0.23 9.63
C ALA A 158 3.52 1.32 8.93
N LEU A 159 4.85 1.17 8.93
CA LEU A 159 5.78 1.93 8.12
C LEU A 159 6.29 1.02 6.99
N VAL A 160 6.02 1.37 5.74
CA VAL A 160 6.30 0.55 4.58
C VAL A 160 7.34 1.23 3.69
N PRO A 161 8.62 0.87 3.77
CA PRO A 161 9.65 1.40 2.88
C PRO A 161 9.40 0.97 1.44
N VAL A 162 9.50 1.91 0.51
CA VAL A 162 9.27 1.68 -0.93
C VAL A 162 10.27 2.48 -1.75
N GLY A 163 10.86 1.84 -2.76
CA GLY A 163 11.90 2.41 -3.63
C GLY A 163 13.26 1.79 -3.31
N GLY A 164 13.94 1.24 -4.33
CA GLY A 164 15.26 0.62 -4.19
C GLY A 164 15.32 -0.62 -3.28
N ILE A 165 14.18 -1.22 -2.94
CA ILE A 165 14.13 -2.41 -2.08
C ILE A 165 14.57 -3.65 -2.88
N VAL A 166 15.59 -4.31 -2.36
CA VAL A 166 16.13 -5.57 -2.89
C VAL A 166 16.05 -6.66 -1.80
N PRO A 167 16.12 -7.96 -2.15
CA PRO A 167 16.01 -9.04 -1.15
C PRO A 167 16.95 -8.87 0.05
N GLU A 168 18.17 -8.37 -0.17
CA GLU A 168 19.19 -8.15 0.85
C GLU A 168 18.82 -7.05 1.85
N SER A 169 17.98 -6.08 1.43
CA SER A 169 17.49 -5.00 2.30
C SER A 169 16.30 -5.40 3.17
N ILE A 170 15.65 -6.54 2.91
CA ILE A 170 14.45 -6.95 3.65
C ILE A 170 14.78 -7.24 5.13
N ALA A 171 15.84 -8.00 5.39
CA ALA A 171 16.20 -8.37 6.76
C ALA A 171 16.53 -7.15 7.66
N PRO A 172 17.38 -6.19 7.25
CA PRO A 172 17.62 -4.96 8.02
C PRO A 172 16.36 -4.14 8.26
N LEU A 173 15.43 -4.09 7.30
CA LEU A 173 14.18 -3.34 7.43
C LEU A 173 13.15 -4.07 8.30
N SER A 174 13.10 -5.40 8.27
CA SER A 174 12.19 -6.20 9.10
C SER A 174 12.52 -6.07 10.60
N LEU A 175 13.80 -5.95 10.96
CA LEU A 175 14.24 -5.79 12.35
C LEU A 175 13.82 -4.45 12.99
N ILE A 176 13.35 -3.50 12.20
CA ILE A 176 12.86 -2.21 12.71
C ILE A 176 11.44 -2.33 13.30
N HIS A 177 10.73 -3.41 12.98
CA HIS A 177 9.35 -3.66 13.42
C HIS A 177 9.27 -4.48 14.72
N ILE A 178 10.39 -4.87 15.31
CA ILE A 178 10.48 -5.61 16.57
C ILE A 178 10.53 -4.66 17.76
#